data_b85bcdf6599cad118e393491c8be7707
#
_entry.id   b85bcdf6599cad118e393491c8be7707
#
_cell.length_a   1.000
_cell.length_b   1.000
_cell.length_c   1.000
_cell.angle_alpha   90.00
_cell.angle_beta   90.00
_cell.angle_gamma   90.00
#
_symmetry.space_group_name_H-M   'P 1'
#
loop_
_entity.id
_entity.type
_entity.pdbx_description
1 polymer ?
#
loop_
_entity_poly.entity_id
_entity_poly.type
_entity_poly.pdbx_seq_one_letter_code
_entity_poly.pdbx_strand_id
1 'polypeptide(L)'
;MRIMILNHQSKREGSAEYEARVAALLQSYASPGTTIEVHYPEDLGGSEVTSHLRKSQALAGLHHALETPALVKKIIEAEQLGFDAVVQSNTFDPGVEVARCAVRIPVVGVLRASCHFAATLCDRFGLIAPLDSHAVYARRIIENYRMGRFISGIKAINTYETGDLSAHHDLLVERMLAVGKELIAEGAHALIPLGGRLVPYVVSPLELEAELKVPVINTKLVGIRHAETLVNGKTSHSIKSYPWSEGLAPENISRRAVE
;
A
#
# COMPACT_ATOMS: atom_id res chain seq x y z
N MET A 1 17.20 6.39 11.34
CA MET A 1 15.95 7.12 11.01
C MET A 1 14.75 6.33 11.54
N ARG A 2 13.61 7.02 11.74
CA ARG A 2 12.35 6.40 12.18
C ARG A 2 11.31 6.51 11.05
N ILE A 3 10.79 5.39 10.60
CA ILE A 3 9.78 5.34 9.53
C ILE A 3 8.49 4.75 10.08
N MET A 4 7.39 5.47 9.91
CA MET A 4 6.06 4.96 10.22
C MET A 4 5.53 4.14 9.03
N ILE A 5 5.13 2.90 9.27
CA ILE A 5 4.30 2.13 8.35
C ILE A 5 2.86 2.33 8.77
N LEU A 6 2.09 3.01 7.95
CA LEU A 6 0.69 3.33 8.24
C LEU A 6 -0.25 2.37 7.51
N ASN A 7 -1.02 1.60 8.28
CA ASN A 7 -2.12 0.82 7.73
C ASN A 7 -3.30 1.73 7.33
N HIS A 8 -4.15 1.25 6.43
CA HIS A 8 -5.29 2.02 5.94
C HIS A 8 -6.57 1.86 6.79
N GLN A 9 -6.61 0.87 7.66
CA GLN A 9 -7.74 0.59 8.54
C GLN A 9 -7.34 0.75 10.00
N SER A 10 -8.30 1.07 10.85
CA SER A 10 -8.12 1.07 12.31
C SER A 10 -7.61 -0.28 12.79
N LYS A 11 -6.94 -0.26 13.92
CA LYS A 11 -6.48 -1.49 14.56
C LYS A 11 -7.70 -2.34 14.90
N ARG A 12 -7.69 -3.58 14.43
CA ARG A 12 -8.66 -4.61 14.82
C ARG A 12 -8.05 -5.51 15.87
N GLU A 13 -8.88 -6.14 16.67
CA GLU A 13 -8.45 -7.21 17.55
C GLU A 13 -7.82 -8.32 16.70
N GLY A 14 -6.53 -8.52 16.85
CA GLY A 14 -5.72 -9.53 16.17
C GLY A 14 -4.87 -10.25 17.18
N SER A 15 -4.29 -11.39 16.81
CA SER A 15 -3.33 -12.03 17.69
C SER A 15 -2.07 -11.18 17.80
N ALA A 16 -1.59 -10.96 19.02
CA ALA A 16 -0.32 -10.26 19.26
C ALA A 16 0.85 -10.92 18.50
N GLU A 17 0.78 -12.23 18.32
CA GLU A 17 1.74 -13.02 17.55
C GLU A 17 1.78 -12.62 16.06
N TYR A 18 0.61 -12.47 15.44
CA TYR A 18 0.52 -12.00 14.04
C TYR A 18 1.11 -10.60 13.90
N GLU A 19 0.75 -9.68 14.79
CA GLU A 19 1.29 -8.31 14.77
C GLU A 19 2.81 -8.28 14.95
N ALA A 20 3.34 -9.06 15.88
CA ALA A 20 4.78 -9.17 16.10
C ALA A 20 5.52 -9.74 14.87
N ARG A 21 4.94 -10.77 14.22
CA ARG A 21 5.48 -11.35 13.00
C ARG A 21 5.50 -10.32 11.85
N VAL A 22 4.42 -9.58 11.68
CA VAL A 22 4.34 -8.52 10.65
C VAL A 22 5.37 -7.41 10.93
N ALA A 23 5.47 -6.96 12.17
CA ALA A 23 6.44 -5.92 12.55
C ALA A 23 7.89 -6.40 12.33
N ALA A 24 8.23 -7.63 12.71
CA ALA A 24 9.54 -8.21 12.49
C ALA A 24 9.88 -8.34 10.99
N LEU A 25 8.90 -8.78 10.18
CA LEU A 25 9.07 -8.87 8.73
C LEU A 25 9.33 -7.48 8.11
N LEU A 26 8.55 -6.47 8.47
CA LEU A 26 8.74 -5.11 7.97
C LEU A 26 10.07 -4.52 8.41
N GLN A 27 10.49 -4.75 9.67
CA GLN A 27 11.78 -4.34 10.17
C GLN A 27 12.94 -5.00 9.39
N SER A 28 12.79 -6.25 8.95
CA SER A 28 13.81 -6.95 8.16
C SER A 28 14.04 -6.33 6.78
N TYR A 29 13.09 -5.55 6.27
CA TYR A 29 13.22 -4.82 5.01
C TYR A 29 13.98 -3.51 5.14
N ALA A 30 14.16 -3.01 6.33
CA ALA A 30 14.85 -1.75 6.58
C ALA A 30 16.39 -1.90 6.55
N SER A 31 17.09 -0.82 6.24
CA SER A 31 18.54 -0.73 6.36
C SER A 31 18.98 -0.70 7.82
N PRO A 32 20.22 -1.13 8.14
CA PRO A 32 20.80 -0.94 9.48
C PRO A 32 20.67 0.53 9.92
N GLY A 33 20.22 0.75 11.16
CA GLY A 33 20.01 2.09 11.72
C GLY A 33 18.65 2.73 11.38
N THR A 34 17.77 2.02 10.65
CA THR A 34 16.37 2.43 10.45
C THR A 34 15.47 1.64 11.38
N THR A 35 14.59 2.34 12.08
CA THR A 35 13.52 1.75 12.92
C THR A 35 12.19 1.85 12.20
N ILE A 36 11.47 0.74 12.13
CA ILE A 36 10.12 0.65 11.57
C ILE A 36 9.10 0.57 12.70
N GLU A 37 8.10 1.44 12.67
CA GLU A 37 7.00 1.43 13.62
C GLU A 37 5.67 1.30 12.86
N VAL A 38 4.85 0.30 13.22
CA VAL A 38 3.56 0.04 12.56
C VAL A 38 2.45 0.78 13.30
N HIS A 39 1.74 1.62 12.58
CA HIS A 39 0.65 2.44 13.11
C HIS A 39 -0.66 2.23 12.37
N TYR A 40 -1.74 2.59 13.04
CA TYR A 40 -3.11 2.47 12.56
C TYR A 40 -3.81 3.82 12.70
N PRO A 41 -4.65 4.22 11.74
CA PRO A 41 -5.47 5.42 11.90
C PRO A 41 -6.57 5.19 12.93
N GLU A 42 -7.14 6.27 13.44
CA GLU A 42 -8.43 6.22 14.13
C GLU A 42 -9.53 5.88 13.13
N ASP A 43 -10.59 5.20 13.59
CA ASP A 43 -11.74 4.92 12.73
C ASP A 43 -12.63 6.18 12.60
N LEU A 44 -12.69 6.70 11.38
CA LEU A 44 -13.61 7.80 11.01
C LEU A 44 -14.76 7.30 10.11
N GLY A 45 -15.09 6.02 10.18
CA GLY A 45 -16.19 5.40 9.44
C GLY A 45 -15.76 4.50 8.26
N GLY A 46 -14.49 4.58 7.80
CA GLY A 46 -14.00 3.76 6.71
C GLY A 46 -13.97 2.27 7.03
N SER A 47 -13.46 1.91 8.22
CA SER A 47 -13.45 0.51 8.68
C SER A 47 -14.84 -0.03 8.95
N GLU A 48 -15.77 0.81 9.40
CA GLU A 48 -17.16 0.43 9.58
C GLU A 48 -17.81 0.10 8.24
N VAL A 49 -17.64 0.97 7.23
CA VAL A 49 -18.11 0.68 5.87
C VAL A 49 -17.51 -0.63 5.35
N THR A 50 -16.21 -0.86 5.57
CA THR A 50 -15.55 -2.11 5.16
C THR A 50 -16.18 -3.34 5.80
N SER A 51 -16.67 -3.24 7.06
CA SER A 51 -17.35 -4.35 7.75
C SER A 51 -18.69 -4.73 7.12
N HIS A 52 -19.35 -3.77 6.47
CA HIS A 52 -20.61 -3.98 5.73
C HIS A 52 -20.38 -4.44 4.29
N LEU A 53 -19.16 -4.31 3.76
CA LEU A 53 -18.83 -4.86 2.46
C LEU A 53 -18.78 -6.38 2.57
N ARG A 54 -19.68 -7.05 1.86
CA ARG A 54 -19.65 -8.51 1.76
C ARG A 54 -18.42 -8.95 0.98
N LYS A 55 -17.98 -10.19 1.17
CA LYS A 55 -16.76 -10.82 0.66
C LYS A 55 -16.39 -10.51 -0.80
N SER A 56 -17.32 -10.10 -1.64
CA SER A 56 -17.13 -9.86 -3.07
C SER A 56 -17.17 -8.39 -3.50
N GLN A 57 -17.32 -7.43 -2.59
CA GLN A 57 -17.64 -6.06 -2.94
C GLN A 57 -16.62 -5.07 -2.37
N ALA A 58 -15.48 -4.94 -3.04
CA ALA A 58 -14.71 -3.73 -2.88
C ALA A 58 -15.39 -2.62 -3.71
N LEU A 59 -16.02 -1.66 -3.04
CA LEU A 59 -16.76 -0.56 -3.69
C LEU A 59 -15.79 0.48 -4.28
N ALA A 60 -14.97 0.05 -5.23
CA ALA A 60 -14.18 0.92 -6.11
C ALA A 60 -13.51 2.12 -5.42
N GLY A 61 -13.04 1.94 -4.17
CA GLY A 61 -12.34 2.97 -3.40
C GLY A 61 -13.21 3.79 -2.44
N LEU A 62 -14.51 3.52 -2.31
CA LEU A 62 -15.37 4.26 -1.37
C LEU A 62 -14.82 4.23 0.06
N HIS A 63 -14.44 3.04 0.56
CA HIS A 63 -13.85 2.88 1.90
C HIS A 63 -12.54 3.68 2.04
N HIS A 64 -11.70 3.73 1.02
CA HIS A 64 -10.48 4.53 1.04
C HIS A 64 -10.77 6.03 1.13
N ALA A 65 -11.81 6.51 0.45
CA ALA A 65 -12.22 7.91 0.55
C ALA A 65 -12.69 8.26 1.96
N LEU A 66 -13.45 7.36 2.61
CA LEU A 66 -13.94 7.54 3.98
C LEU A 66 -12.84 7.42 5.04
N GLU A 67 -11.80 6.63 4.78
CA GLU A 67 -10.63 6.48 5.65
C GLU A 67 -9.61 7.63 5.49
N THR A 68 -9.62 8.34 4.38
CA THR A 68 -8.63 9.38 4.06
C THR A 68 -8.45 10.42 5.18
N PRO A 69 -9.49 10.99 5.81
CA PRO A 69 -9.30 11.94 6.91
C PRO A 69 -8.50 11.37 8.07
N ALA A 70 -8.77 10.12 8.48
CA ALA A 70 -8.04 9.45 9.56
C ALA A 70 -6.57 9.21 9.21
N LEU A 71 -6.30 8.85 7.94
CA LEU A 71 -4.94 8.68 7.44
C LEU A 71 -4.15 9.99 7.44
N VAL A 72 -4.75 11.07 6.95
CA VAL A 72 -4.13 12.41 6.94
C VAL A 72 -3.83 12.88 8.36
N LYS A 73 -4.78 12.73 9.30
CA LYS A 73 -4.57 13.04 10.71
C LYS A 73 -3.35 12.30 11.27
N LYS A 74 -3.28 10.98 11.05
CA LYS A 74 -2.17 10.14 11.55
C LYS A 74 -0.82 10.51 10.92
N ILE A 75 -0.81 10.95 9.66
CA ILE A 75 0.41 11.40 8.98
C ILE A 75 0.89 12.75 9.55
N ILE A 76 -0.01 13.67 9.86
CA ILE A 76 0.36 14.93 10.55
C ILE A 76 0.93 14.63 11.94
N GLU A 77 0.29 13.73 12.71
CA GLU A 77 0.82 13.29 14.01
C GLU A 77 2.22 12.66 13.87
N ALA A 78 2.49 11.91 12.79
CA ALA A 78 3.80 11.31 12.56
C ALA A 78 4.90 12.39 12.45
N GLU A 79 4.65 13.47 11.69
CA GLU A 79 5.59 14.58 11.59
C GLU A 79 5.83 15.25 12.96
N GLN A 80 4.76 15.49 13.73
CA GLN A 80 4.85 16.07 15.08
C GLN A 80 5.61 15.17 16.07
N LEU A 81 5.51 13.84 15.92
CA LEU A 81 6.23 12.85 16.73
C LEU A 81 7.68 12.61 16.28
N GLY A 82 8.15 13.36 15.28
CA GLY A 82 9.53 13.30 14.78
C GLY A 82 9.86 12.04 13.98
N PHE A 83 8.88 11.48 13.24
CA PHE A 83 9.19 10.49 12.22
C PHE A 83 9.87 11.15 11.03
N ASP A 84 10.82 10.46 10.43
CA ASP A 84 11.55 10.94 9.25
C ASP A 84 10.76 10.73 7.96
N ALA A 85 9.88 9.75 7.91
CA ALA A 85 8.99 9.47 6.77
C ALA A 85 7.78 8.62 7.18
N VAL A 86 6.75 8.63 6.33
CA VAL A 86 5.59 7.72 6.43
C VAL A 86 5.49 6.90 5.14
N VAL A 87 5.29 5.59 5.29
CA VAL A 87 4.96 4.66 4.20
C VAL A 87 3.51 4.20 4.38
N GLN A 88 2.63 4.61 3.48
CA GLN A 88 1.26 4.11 3.43
C GLN A 88 1.25 2.69 2.88
N SER A 89 0.85 1.73 3.70
CA SER A 89 1.07 0.30 3.41
C SER A 89 0.03 -0.34 2.49
N ASN A 90 -1.06 0.33 2.17
CA ASN A 90 -2.07 -0.18 1.25
C ASN A 90 -1.64 0.03 -0.20
N THR A 91 -1.80 -1.01 -1.04
CA THR A 91 -1.40 -1.02 -2.44
C THR A 91 -2.35 -0.25 -3.38
N PHE A 92 -3.17 0.66 -2.84
CA PHE A 92 -3.97 1.64 -3.57
C PHE A 92 -3.64 3.08 -3.15
N ASP A 93 -2.62 3.26 -2.32
CA ASP A 93 -2.09 4.54 -1.84
C ASP A 93 -3.15 5.51 -1.28
N PRO A 94 -4.14 5.06 -0.46
CA PRO A 94 -5.19 5.95 0.04
C PRO A 94 -4.62 7.09 0.88
N GLY A 95 -5.09 8.30 0.64
CA GLY A 95 -4.72 9.49 1.41
C GLY A 95 -3.32 10.07 1.13
N VAL A 96 -2.46 9.38 0.35
CA VAL A 96 -1.06 9.79 0.14
C VAL A 96 -0.94 11.18 -0.50
N GLU A 97 -1.68 11.46 -1.58
CA GLU A 97 -1.58 12.73 -2.29
C GLU A 97 -2.11 13.90 -1.45
N VAL A 98 -3.19 13.66 -0.71
CA VAL A 98 -3.75 14.66 0.20
C VAL A 98 -2.80 14.93 1.38
N ALA A 99 -2.24 13.87 1.98
CA ALA A 99 -1.31 14.01 3.10
C ALA A 99 -0.03 14.77 2.72
N ARG A 100 0.44 14.66 1.49
CA ARG A 100 1.59 15.44 0.99
C ARG A 100 1.36 16.95 1.02
N CYS A 101 0.11 17.38 1.01
CA CYS A 101 -0.24 18.80 1.19
C CYS A 101 -0.23 19.22 2.67
N ALA A 102 -0.20 18.28 3.61
CA ALA A 102 -0.33 18.54 5.03
C ALA A 102 1.01 18.49 5.79
N VAL A 103 2.02 17.77 5.28
CA VAL A 103 3.31 17.55 5.94
C VAL A 103 4.50 17.81 5.02
N ARG A 104 5.68 17.96 5.60
CA ARG A 104 6.95 18.13 4.88
C ARG A 104 7.84 16.89 4.85
N ILE A 105 7.65 15.95 5.77
CA ILE A 105 8.33 14.65 5.71
C ILE A 105 7.87 13.85 4.48
N PRO A 106 8.71 12.97 3.89
CA PRO A 106 8.31 12.11 2.80
C PRO A 106 7.10 11.24 3.14
N VAL A 107 6.06 11.26 2.30
CA VAL A 107 4.91 10.35 2.35
C VAL A 107 4.95 9.46 1.12
N VAL A 108 5.24 8.18 1.33
CA VAL A 108 5.43 7.19 0.27
C VAL A 108 4.19 6.33 0.12
N GLY A 109 3.61 6.31 -1.07
CA GLY A 109 2.61 5.33 -1.49
C GLY A 109 3.29 4.12 -2.10
N VAL A 110 3.00 2.93 -1.57
CA VAL A 110 3.69 1.71 -2.01
C VAL A 110 3.36 1.31 -3.45
N LEU A 111 2.15 1.63 -3.96
CA LEU A 111 1.82 1.35 -5.35
C LEU A 111 2.65 2.21 -6.30
N ARG A 112 2.63 3.54 -6.10
CA ARG A 112 3.38 4.46 -6.95
C ARG A 112 4.88 4.15 -6.94
N ALA A 113 5.44 3.90 -5.75
CA ALA A 113 6.84 3.52 -5.60
C ALA A 113 7.16 2.21 -6.35
N SER A 114 6.29 1.20 -6.22
CA SER A 114 6.48 -0.10 -6.89
C SER A 114 6.37 0.00 -8.41
N CYS A 115 5.45 0.81 -8.94
CA CYS A 115 5.36 1.04 -10.38
C CYS A 115 6.63 1.69 -10.96
N HIS A 116 7.14 2.73 -10.29
CA HIS A 116 8.39 3.36 -10.69
C HIS A 116 9.58 2.40 -10.57
N PHE A 117 9.64 1.60 -9.49
CA PHE A 117 10.67 0.59 -9.33
C PHE A 117 10.60 -0.47 -10.44
N ALA A 118 9.42 -1.02 -10.72
CA ALA A 118 9.25 -1.99 -11.81
C ALA A 118 9.67 -1.42 -13.17
N ALA A 119 9.37 -0.14 -13.43
CA ALA A 119 9.79 0.54 -14.67
C ALA A 119 11.32 0.72 -14.80
N THR A 120 12.10 0.50 -13.72
CA THR A 120 13.57 0.43 -13.81
C THR A 120 14.08 -0.97 -14.15
N LEU A 121 13.24 -1.99 -13.98
CA LEU A 121 13.59 -3.39 -14.23
C LEU A 121 13.15 -3.87 -15.62
N CYS A 122 12.07 -3.30 -16.15
CA CYS A 122 11.46 -3.75 -17.39
C CYS A 122 10.57 -2.68 -18.04
N ASP A 123 10.30 -2.87 -19.33
CA ASP A 123 9.45 -1.95 -20.11
C ASP A 123 7.96 -2.14 -19.88
N ARG A 124 7.54 -3.34 -19.45
CA ARG A 124 6.13 -3.68 -19.23
C ARG A 124 5.95 -4.58 -18.02
N PHE A 125 4.97 -4.28 -17.18
CA PHE A 125 4.64 -5.10 -16.03
C PHE A 125 3.13 -5.28 -15.86
N GLY A 126 2.74 -6.39 -15.20
CA GLY A 126 1.36 -6.71 -14.89
C GLY A 126 1.03 -6.49 -13.42
N LEU A 127 -0.24 -6.23 -13.12
CA LEU A 127 -0.73 -6.15 -11.74
C LEU A 127 -1.68 -7.31 -11.45
N ILE A 128 -1.46 -7.98 -10.30
CA ILE A 128 -2.34 -9.04 -9.79
C ILE A 128 -3.23 -8.43 -8.72
N ALA A 129 -4.52 -8.32 -8.98
CA ALA A 129 -5.49 -7.74 -8.05
C ALA A 129 -6.24 -8.83 -7.26
N PRO A 130 -6.73 -8.55 -6.04
CA PRO A 130 -7.56 -9.51 -5.29
C PRO A 130 -8.90 -9.79 -5.96
N LEU A 131 -9.59 -8.76 -6.45
CA LEU A 131 -10.93 -8.83 -7.06
C LEU A 131 -10.99 -7.99 -8.34
N ASP A 132 -11.93 -8.28 -9.23
CA ASP A 132 -12.17 -7.50 -10.45
C ASP A 132 -12.45 -6.02 -10.16
N SER A 133 -13.21 -5.72 -9.11
CA SER A 133 -13.43 -4.34 -8.66
C SER A 133 -12.14 -3.62 -8.25
N HIS A 134 -11.19 -4.34 -7.65
CA HIS A 134 -9.86 -3.82 -7.35
C HIS A 134 -9.04 -3.58 -8.63
N ALA A 135 -9.16 -4.45 -9.63
CA ALA A 135 -8.49 -4.26 -10.91
C ALA A 135 -8.98 -2.99 -11.62
N VAL A 136 -10.30 -2.74 -11.62
CA VAL A 136 -10.89 -1.51 -12.16
C VAL A 136 -10.41 -0.28 -11.40
N TYR A 137 -10.35 -0.35 -10.07
CA TYR A 137 -9.89 0.76 -9.24
C TYR A 137 -8.39 1.04 -9.43
N ALA A 138 -7.57 -0.03 -9.46
CA ALA A 138 -6.14 0.08 -9.73
C ALA A 138 -5.84 0.77 -11.06
N ARG A 139 -6.60 0.44 -12.11
CA ARG A 139 -6.45 1.08 -13.43
C ARG A 139 -6.61 2.59 -13.35
N ARG A 140 -7.63 3.09 -12.64
CA ARG A 140 -7.85 4.52 -12.45
C ARG A 140 -6.68 5.20 -11.73
N ILE A 141 -6.11 4.55 -10.69
CA ILE A 141 -4.96 5.08 -9.96
C ILE A 141 -3.72 5.11 -10.85
N ILE A 142 -3.47 4.05 -11.62
CA ILE A 142 -2.35 3.96 -12.55
C ILE A 142 -2.42 5.05 -13.63
N GLU A 143 -3.61 5.33 -14.17
CA GLU A 143 -3.80 6.42 -15.13
C GLU A 143 -3.53 7.79 -14.49
N ASN A 144 -3.96 8.02 -13.25
CA ASN A 144 -3.63 9.23 -12.49
C ASN A 144 -2.11 9.39 -12.30
N TYR A 145 -1.38 8.28 -12.12
CA TYR A 145 0.08 8.28 -12.04
C TYR A 145 0.77 8.42 -13.40
N ARG A 146 0.02 8.42 -14.50
CA ARG A 146 0.53 8.44 -15.89
C ARG A 146 1.45 7.26 -16.21
N MET A 147 1.21 6.12 -15.56
CA MET A 147 1.99 4.90 -15.70
C MET A 147 1.33 3.87 -16.64
N GLY A 148 0.17 4.17 -17.21
CA GLY A 148 -0.62 3.24 -18.04
C GLY A 148 0.17 2.61 -19.19
N ARG A 149 1.12 3.34 -19.78
CA ARG A 149 1.98 2.83 -20.87
C ARG A 149 2.87 1.64 -20.50
N PHE A 150 3.19 1.48 -19.21
CA PHE A 150 4.00 0.37 -18.70
C PHE A 150 3.17 -0.86 -18.36
N ILE A 151 1.84 -0.74 -18.32
CA ILE A 151 0.96 -1.81 -17.88
C ILE A 151 0.62 -2.74 -19.05
N SER A 152 1.01 -4.02 -18.95
CA SER A 152 0.59 -5.07 -19.87
C SER A 152 -0.84 -5.52 -19.61
N GLY A 153 -1.24 -5.62 -18.35
CA GLY A 153 -2.56 -6.02 -17.91
C GLY A 153 -2.76 -5.85 -16.41
N ILE A 154 -4.02 -5.86 -15.99
CA ILE A 154 -4.42 -5.93 -14.57
C ILE A 154 -5.49 -7.02 -14.49
N LYS A 155 -5.20 -8.09 -13.75
CA LYS A 155 -6.09 -9.25 -13.60
C LYS A 155 -6.30 -9.59 -12.14
N ALA A 156 -7.47 -10.16 -11.84
CA ALA A 156 -7.85 -10.51 -10.48
C ALA A 156 -7.77 -12.02 -10.24
N ILE A 157 -7.34 -12.38 -9.03
CA ILE A 157 -7.40 -13.78 -8.58
C ILE A 157 -8.79 -14.18 -8.10
N ASN A 158 -9.68 -13.20 -7.92
CA ASN A 158 -11.06 -13.35 -7.43
C ASN A 158 -11.14 -14.16 -6.13
N THR A 159 -10.14 -13.97 -5.28
CA THR A 159 -10.08 -14.54 -3.94
C THR A 159 -9.77 -13.41 -2.97
N TYR A 160 -10.75 -13.08 -2.13
CA TYR A 160 -10.60 -12.10 -1.07
C TYR A 160 -11.46 -12.51 0.12
N GLU A 161 -10.81 -12.83 1.21
CA GLU A 161 -11.48 -13.18 2.45
C GLU A 161 -11.10 -12.21 3.56
N THR A 162 -11.97 -12.10 4.55
CA THR A 162 -11.72 -11.36 5.79
C THR A 162 -11.24 -12.32 6.86
N GLY A 163 -10.27 -11.94 7.67
CA GLY A 163 -9.74 -12.77 8.74
C GLY A 163 -8.29 -13.20 8.53
N ASP A 164 -7.90 -14.31 9.12
CA ASP A 164 -6.58 -14.91 8.93
C ASP A 164 -6.53 -15.62 7.57
N LEU A 165 -5.69 -15.08 6.70
CA LEU A 165 -5.50 -15.60 5.34
C LEU A 165 -4.43 -16.69 5.27
N SER A 166 -3.73 -16.98 6.37
CA SER A 166 -2.64 -17.98 6.39
C SER A 166 -3.15 -19.38 6.06
N ALA A 167 -4.38 -19.71 6.45
CA ALA A 167 -5.02 -20.98 6.13
C ALA A 167 -5.32 -21.17 4.62
N HIS A 168 -5.23 -20.10 3.83
CA HIS A 168 -5.51 -20.12 2.38
C HIS A 168 -4.25 -20.00 1.52
N HIS A 169 -3.06 -20.17 2.10
CA HIS A 169 -1.77 -19.98 1.43
C HIS A 169 -1.71 -20.68 0.05
N ASP A 170 -1.93 -22.00 0.01
CA ASP A 170 -1.79 -22.80 -1.21
C ASP A 170 -2.78 -22.36 -2.30
N LEU A 171 -4.03 -22.07 -1.93
CA LEU A 171 -5.03 -21.53 -2.85
C LEU A 171 -4.61 -20.17 -3.42
N LEU A 172 -4.06 -19.30 -2.58
CA LEU A 172 -3.59 -17.98 -3.00
C LEU A 172 -2.40 -18.09 -3.96
N VAL A 173 -1.44 -18.98 -3.65
CA VAL A 173 -0.30 -19.25 -4.53
C VAL A 173 -0.79 -19.78 -5.87
N GLU A 174 -1.64 -20.81 -5.90
CA GLU A 174 -2.21 -21.38 -7.12
C GLU A 174 -2.86 -20.29 -8.01
N ARG A 175 -3.74 -19.48 -7.40
CA ARG A 175 -4.46 -18.40 -8.11
C ARG A 175 -3.53 -17.31 -8.63
N MET A 176 -2.56 -16.89 -7.81
CA MET A 176 -1.57 -15.88 -8.22
C MET A 176 -0.67 -16.40 -9.35
N LEU A 177 -0.25 -17.66 -9.31
CA LEU A 177 0.53 -18.28 -10.37
C LEU A 177 -0.27 -18.37 -11.68
N ALA A 178 -1.55 -18.76 -11.63
CA ALA A 178 -2.42 -18.82 -12.80
C ALA A 178 -2.53 -17.44 -13.47
N VAL A 179 -2.92 -16.42 -12.71
CA VAL A 179 -3.05 -15.05 -13.20
C VAL A 179 -1.70 -14.47 -13.64
N GLY A 180 -0.63 -14.77 -12.92
CA GLY A 180 0.72 -14.36 -13.28
C GLY A 180 1.16 -14.89 -14.65
N LYS A 181 0.91 -16.16 -14.93
CA LYS A 181 1.19 -16.78 -16.25
C LYS A 181 0.41 -16.12 -17.38
N GLU A 182 -0.87 -15.78 -17.15
CA GLU A 182 -1.67 -15.06 -18.13
C GLU A 182 -1.09 -13.67 -18.43
N LEU A 183 -0.74 -12.89 -17.38
CA LEU A 183 -0.14 -11.57 -17.54
C LEU A 183 1.20 -11.63 -18.28
N ILE A 184 2.02 -12.65 -18.01
CA ILE A 184 3.29 -12.87 -18.72
C ILE A 184 3.03 -13.21 -20.20
N ALA A 185 2.03 -14.03 -20.50
CA ALA A 185 1.64 -14.33 -21.88
C ALA A 185 1.14 -13.09 -22.63
N GLU A 186 0.58 -12.10 -21.92
CA GLU A 186 0.17 -10.79 -22.44
C GLU A 186 1.33 -9.78 -22.50
N GLY A 187 2.54 -10.19 -22.19
CA GLY A 187 3.77 -9.40 -22.31
C GLY A 187 4.19 -8.70 -21.04
N ALA A 188 3.82 -9.15 -19.85
CA ALA A 188 4.41 -8.67 -18.60
C ALA A 188 5.82 -9.28 -18.41
N HIS A 189 6.79 -8.43 -18.08
CA HIS A 189 8.16 -8.83 -17.76
C HIS A 189 8.46 -8.75 -16.25
N ALA A 190 7.53 -8.19 -15.47
CA ALA A 190 7.50 -8.20 -14.01
C ALA A 190 6.07 -8.15 -13.52
N LEU A 191 5.83 -8.48 -12.25
CA LEU A 191 4.50 -8.49 -11.66
C LEU A 191 4.48 -7.69 -10.35
N ILE A 192 3.38 -6.96 -10.12
CA ILE A 192 3.11 -6.24 -8.88
C ILE A 192 1.84 -6.82 -8.25
N PRO A 193 1.95 -7.60 -7.16
CA PRO A 193 0.79 -8.05 -6.41
C PRO A 193 0.14 -6.90 -5.65
N LEU A 194 -1.16 -6.73 -5.79
CA LEU A 194 -1.99 -5.83 -5.00
C LEU A 194 -2.66 -6.60 -3.85
N GLY A 195 -3.25 -5.86 -2.91
CA GLY A 195 -3.84 -6.45 -1.71
C GLY A 195 -2.80 -6.63 -0.62
N GLY A 196 -2.51 -5.56 0.10
CA GLY A 196 -1.42 -5.47 1.07
C GLY A 196 -1.48 -6.47 2.24
N ARG A 197 -2.54 -7.28 2.35
CA ARG A 197 -2.67 -8.38 3.31
C ARG A 197 -2.22 -9.73 2.74
N LEU A 198 -2.15 -9.87 1.43
CA LEU A 198 -1.79 -11.12 0.75
C LEU A 198 -0.27 -11.23 0.62
N VAL A 199 0.34 -10.26 -0.03
CA VAL A 199 1.79 -10.23 -0.29
C VAL A 199 2.38 -9.01 0.42
N PRO A 200 3.42 -9.17 1.22
CA PRO A 200 4.26 -10.36 1.45
C PRO A 200 3.86 -11.21 2.68
N TYR A 201 2.72 -10.95 3.31
CA TYR A 201 2.41 -11.49 4.65
C TYR A 201 1.94 -12.95 4.64
N VAL A 202 1.27 -13.38 3.58
CA VAL A 202 0.79 -14.75 3.39
C VAL A 202 1.60 -15.45 2.32
N VAL A 203 1.72 -14.83 1.14
CA VAL A 203 2.47 -15.37 0.00
C VAL A 203 3.77 -14.58 -0.16
N SER A 204 4.89 -15.29 -0.26
CA SER A 204 6.19 -14.65 -0.50
C SER A 204 6.31 -14.23 -1.98
N PRO A 205 6.77 -12.99 -2.28
CA PRO A 205 7.12 -12.62 -3.65
C PRO A 205 8.14 -13.56 -4.28
N LEU A 206 9.13 -14.03 -3.50
CA LEU A 206 10.18 -14.92 -3.98
C LEU A 206 9.64 -16.30 -4.36
N GLU A 207 8.61 -16.79 -3.67
CA GLU A 207 7.94 -18.05 -4.01
C GLU A 207 7.26 -17.96 -5.39
N LEU A 208 6.56 -16.85 -5.66
CA LEU A 208 5.95 -16.61 -6.96
C LEU A 208 7.00 -16.41 -8.05
N GLU A 209 8.07 -15.67 -7.77
CA GLU A 209 9.17 -15.42 -8.70
C GLU A 209 9.88 -16.70 -9.08
N ALA A 210 10.08 -17.62 -8.13
CA ALA A 210 10.71 -18.92 -8.37
C ALA A 210 9.97 -19.75 -9.43
N GLU A 211 8.64 -19.65 -9.49
CA GLU A 211 7.80 -20.37 -10.44
C GLU A 211 7.58 -19.58 -11.75
N LEU A 212 7.34 -18.28 -11.67
CA LEU A 212 6.99 -17.44 -12.80
C LEU A 212 8.19 -16.99 -13.64
N LYS A 213 9.40 -17.06 -13.08
CA LYS A 213 10.68 -16.69 -13.73
C LYS A 213 10.74 -15.22 -14.20
N VAL A 214 9.95 -14.35 -13.60
CA VAL A 214 10.00 -12.90 -13.76
C VAL A 214 9.97 -12.23 -12.38
N PRO A 215 10.54 -11.02 -12.22
CA PRO A 215 10.51 -10.32 -10.95
C PRO A 215 9.09 -10.14 -10.41
N VAL A 216 8.88 -10.47 -9.14
CA VAL A 216 7.63 -10.21 -8.40
C VAL A 216 7.90 -9.18 -7.31
N ILE A 217 7.34 -8.00 -7.48
CA ILE A 217 7.68 -6.83 -6.68
C ILE A 217 7.13 -6.93 -5.26
N ASN A 218 8.03 -6.90 -4.27
CA ASN A 218 7.66 -6.74 -2.87
C ASN A 218 7.34 -5.26 -2.59
N THR A 219 6.06 -4.90 -2.60
CA THR A 219 5.61 -3.51 -2.46
C THR A 219 6.00 -2.88 -1.13
N LYS A 220 6.12 -3.67 -0.05
CA LYS A 220 6.52 -3.18 1.28
C LYS A 220 8.01 -2.88 1.34
N LEU A 221 8.83 -3.80 0.85
CA LEU A 221 10.26 -3.60 0.72
C LEU A 221 10.57 -2.34 -0.10
N VAL A 222 9.93 -2.22 -1.28
CA VAL A 222 10.13 -1.07 -2.17
C VAL A 222 9.71 0.22 -1.48
N GLY A 223 8.55 0.24 -0.81
CA GLY A 223 8.08 1.43 -0.08
C GLY A 223 9.04 1.89 1.01
N ILE A 224 9.55 0.95 1.83
CA ILE A 224 10.51 1.24 2.89
C ILE A 224 11.82 1.77 2.31
N ARG A 225 12.39 1.07 1.32
CA ARG A 225 13.66 1.48 0.68
C ARG A 225 13.53 2.82 -0.04
N HIS A 226 12.38 3.08 -0.65
CA HIS A 226 12.13 4.38 -1.27
C HIS A 226 12.06 5.51 -0.23
N ALA A 227 11.41 5.29 0.92
CA ALA A 227 11.39 6.25 2.02
C ALA A 227 12.81 6.53 2.54
N GLU A 228 13.63 5.50 2.77
CA GLU A 228 15.03 5.65 3.17
C GLU A 228 15.84 6.47 2.14
N THR A 229 15.62 6.22 0.85
CA THR A 229 16.28 6.97 -0.23
C THR A 229 15.93 8.46 -0.17
N LEU A 230 14.66 8.80 0.02
CA LEU A 230 14.22 10.20 0.12
C LEU A 230 14.82 10.89 1.35
N VAL A 231 14.77 10.23 2.51
CA VAL A 231 15.33 10.79 3.76
C VAL A 231 16.84 10.98 3.66
N ASN A 232 17.58 9.96 3.19
CA ASN A 232 19.03 10.05 3.02
C ASN A 232 19.44 11.10 1.98
N GLY A 233 18.64 11.26 0.92
CA GLY A 233 18.81 12.29 -0.09
C GLY A 233 18.38 13.69 0.36
N LYS A 234 17.86 13.84 1.59
CA LYS A 234 17.32 15.10 2.14
C LYS A 234 16.29 15.73 1.18
N THR A 235 15.45 14.90 0.58
CA THR A 235 14.43 15.32 -0.37
C THR A 235 13.04 14.82 0.05
N SER A 236 12.01 15.52 -0.39
CA SER A 236 10.62 15.18 -0.15
C SER A 236 9.79 15.54 -1.38
N HIS A 237 8.46 15.47 -1.26
CA HIS A 237 7.55 15.84 -2.33
C HIS A 237 7.59 17.33 -2.66
N SER A 238 7.35 17.66 -3.92
CA SER A 238 7.39 19.05 -4.42
C SER A 238 6.20 19.85 -3.91
N ILE A 239 6.47 21.02 -3.32
CA ILE A 239 5.43 21.99 -2.92
C ILE A 239 4.65 22.58 -4.10
N LYS A 240 5.18 22.52 -5.32
CA LYS A 240 4.47 22.94 -6.53
C LYS A 240 3.41 21.92 -6.95
N SER A 241 3.67 20.62 -6.70
CA SER A 241 2.72 19.54 -6.98
C SER A 241 1.76 19.31 -5.82
N TYR A 242 2.23 19.54 -4.60
CA TYR A 242 1.49 19.34 -3.35
C TYR A 242 1.65 20.62 -2.50
N PRO A 243 0.82 21.64 -2.76
CA PRO A 243 0.88 22.90 -2.01
C PRO A 243 0.66 22.65 -0.52
N TRP A 244 1.61 23.11 0.29
CA TRP A 244 1.57 22.89 1.73
C TRP A 244 0.56 23.81 2.41
N SER A 245 -0.27 23.22 3.28
CA SER A 245 -1.20 23.94 4.13
C SER A 245 -0.57 24.12 5.51
N GLU A 246 0.10 25.25 5.71
CA GLU A 246 0.66 25.61 7.02
C GLU A 246 -0.46 25.72 8.07
N GLY A 247 -0.24 25.14 9.24
CA GLY A 247 -1.18 25.21 10.35
C GLY A 247 -2.33 24.19 10.32
N LEU A 248 -2.33 23.24 9.36
CA LEU A 248 -3.25 22.12 9.45
C LEU A 248 -2.78 21.18 10.57
N ALA A 249 -3.57 21.08 11.64
CA ALA A 249 -3.27 20.27 12.81
C ALA A 249 -4.22 19.07 12.92
N PRO A 250 -3.81 17.96 13.59
CA PRO A 250 -4.63 16.77 13.74
C PRO A 250 -6.03 17.05 14.34
N GLU A 251 -6.10 17.98 15.29
CA GLU A 251 -7.37 18.38 15.93
C GLU A 251 -8.34 19.08 14.98
N ASN A 252 -7.84 19.64 13.86
CA ASN A 252 -8.68 20.24 12.83
C ASN A 252 -9.40 19.18 11.97
N ILE A 253 -8.96 17.92 12.07
CA ILE A 253 -9.56 16.77 11.39
C ILE A 253 -10.38 16.01 12.43
N SER A 254 -11.62 16.43 12.68
CA SER A 254 -12.48 15.90 13.73
C SER A 254 -13.71 15.21 13.16
N ARG A 255 -14.22 14.18 13.87
CA ARG A 255 -15.55 13.60 13.62
C ARG A 255 -16.69 14.63 13.80
N ARG A 256 -16.48 15.68 14.60
CA ARG A 256 -17.51 16.66 14.93
C ARG A 256 -17.78 17.67 13.82
N ALA A 257 -17.09 17.63 12.72
CA ALA A 257 -17.36 18.50 11.57
C ALA A 257 -18.65 18.14 10.82
N VAL A 258 -19.43 17.20 11.31
CA VAL A 258 -20.67 16.68 10.68
C VAL A 258 -21.87 16.67 11.65
N GLU A 259 -21.76 17.31 12.82
CA GLU A 259 -22.91 17.57 13.69
C GLU A 259 -23.64 18.84 13.29
#